data_767f39f3ad699ad78d40759e97629ad3
#
_entry.id   767f39f3ad699ad78d40759e97629ad3
#
_cell.length_a   1.000
_cell.length_b   1.000
_cell.length_c   1.000
_cell.angle_alpha   90.00
_cell.angle_beta   90.00
_cell.angle_gamma   90.00
#
_symmetry.space_group_name_H-M   'P 1'
#
loop_
_entity.id
_entity.type
_entity.pdbx_description
1 polymer ?
#
loop_
_entity_poly.entity_id
_entity_poly.type
_entity_poly.pdbx_seq_one_letter_code
_entity_poly.pdbx_strand_id
1 'polypeptide(L)'
;MDFKQEVIATLQKHVKVDVAPLLTIPPDSKMGDYAFPCFTLGQNPKEAAEKLKEKITLPNTIAKAEVMGPYLNFFINPIILAESILTEIYRKQKTYGQQKYGKGTIAMDYSHPNIAKPFSVGHLRSTVIGNCLYKTLKTVGFEPLALNYLGDWGTQFGKLIVAFSKWGNKEDLKEEPIKYLLKLYVKFHEEAEKEDSLNQQARDEFKKLEDGNPQSKELWDIF
;
A
#
# COMPACT_ATOMS: atom_id res chain seq x y z
N MET A 1 -2.99 14.32 22.40
CA MET A 1 -1.95 14.58 23.43
C MET A 1 -0.63 14.07 22.87
N ASP A 2 0.48 14.79 23.07
CA ASP A 2 1.81 14.36 22.60
C ASP A 2 2.66 13.95 23.81
N PHE A 3 2.66 12.65 24.10
CA PHE A 3 3.39 12.08 25.25
C PHE A 3 4.91 12.24 25.12
N LYS A 4 5.44 12.27 23.88
CA LYS A 4 6.86 12.52 23.65
C LYS A 4 7.26 13.93 24.12
N GLN A 5 6.44 14.92 23.80
CA GLN A 5 6.67 16.30 24.23
C GLN A 5 6.54 16.45 25.75
N GLU A 6 5.67 15.72 26.40
CA GLU A 6 5.56 15.69 27.88
C GLU A 6 6.87 15.21 28.53
N VAL A 7 7.46 14.14 28.00
CA VAL A 7 8.76 13.62 28.47
C VAL A 7 9.87 14.64 28.21
N ILE A 8 9.92 15.21 26.99
CA ILE A 8 10.91 16.25 26.64
C ILE A 8 10.78 17.45 27.59
N ALA A 9 9.59 17.97 27.79
CA ALA A 9 9.35 19.12 28.67
C ALA A 9 9.72 18.84 30.15
N THR A 10 9.49 17.60 30.60
CA THR A 10 9.86 17.17 31.95
C THR A 10 11.39 17.16 32.12
N LEU A 11 12.12 16.60 31.17
CA LEU A 11 13.58 16.52 31.21
C LEU A 11 14.25 17.87 30.99
N GLN A 12 13.76 18.68 30.04
CA GLN A 12 14.38 19.97 29.65
C GLN A 12 14.49 20.97 30.78
N LYS A 13 13.66 20.84 31.81
CA LYS A 13 13.73 21.67 33.03
C LYS A 13 14.95 21.39 33.89
N HIS A 14 15.58 20.22 33.72
CA HIS A 14 16.63 19.73 34.60
C HIS A 14 17.97 19.49 33.88
N VAL A 15 17.99 19.53 32.56
CA VAL A 15 19.21 19.34 31.75
C VAL A 15 19.45 20.51 30.80
N LYS A 16 20.72 20.78 30.50
CA LYS A 16 21.12 21.88 29.60
C LYS A 16 21.21 21.43 28.14
N VAL A 17 21.27 20.11 27.90
CA VAL A 17 21.33 19.53 26.53
C VAL A 17 19.94 19.55 25.90
N ASP A 18 19.89 19.65 24.58
CA ASP A 18 18.63 19.49 23.85
C ASP A 18 18.18 18.02 23.95
N VAL A 19 17.02 17.82 24.60
CA VAL A 19 16.49 16.49 24.88
C VAL A 19 15.85 15.87 23.64
N ALA A 20 15.24 16.66 22.76
CA ALA A 20 14.43 16.18 21.65
C ALA A 20 15.16 15.18 20.71
N PRO A 21 16.39 15.48 20.23
CA PRO A 21 17.13 14.56 19.38
C PRO A 21 17.71 13.33 20.11
N LEU A 22 17.84 13.40 21.44
CA LEU A 22 18.42 12.34 22.27
C LEU A 22 17.39 11.33 22.76
N LEU A 23 16.11 11.70 22.81
CA LEU A 23 15.06 10.83 23.31
C LEU A 23 14.72 9.76 22.27
N THR A 24 14.93 8.50 22.65
CA THR A 24 14.74 7.32 21.80
C THR A 24 13.61 6.43 22.31
N ILE A 25 13.13 5.53 21.47
CA ILE A 25 12.22 4.45 21.83
C ILE A 25 13.08 3.21 22.12
N PRO A 26 12.96 2.60 23.31
CA PRO A 26 13.68 1.37 23.62
C PRO A 26 13.31 0.23 22.66
N PRO A 27 14.22 -0.71 22.38
CA PRO A 27 13.95 -1.84 21.49
C PRO A 27 12.96 -2.87 22.09
N ASP A 28 12.85 -2.93 23.41
CA ASP A 28 11.90 -3.79 24.14
C ASP A 28 10.92 -2.91 24.94
N SER A 29 9.63 -3.13 24.75
CA SER A 29 8.57 -2.42 25.47
C SER A 29 8.62 -2.59 26.98
N LYS A 30 9.26 -3.66 27.49
CA LYS A 30 9.52 -3.85 28.93
C LYS A 30 10.46 -2.80 29.49
N MET A 31 11.25 -2.15 28.64
CA MET A 31 12.17 -1.08 29.03
C MET A 31 11.49 0.29 29.08
N GLY A 32 10.20 0.39 28.75
CA GLY A 32 9.44 1.62 28.74
C GLY A 32 9.12 2.13 27.34
N ASP A 33 8.47 3.29 27.28
CA ASP A 33 8.02 3.92 26.04
C ASP A 33 9.08 4.87 25.45
N TYR A 34 9.84 5.52 26.32
CA TYR A 34 10.91 6.44 25.94
C TYR A 34 12.14 6.25 26.83
N ALA A 35 13.33 6.41 26.24
CA ALA A 35 14.61 6.32 26.95
C ALA A 35 15.46 7.56 26.68
N PHE A 36 15.98 8.17 27.73
CA PHE A 36 16.93 9.29 27.67
C PHE A 36 18.33 8.83 28.03
N PRO A 37 19.34 8.94 27.14
CA PRO A 37 20.71 8.56 27.42
C PRO A 37 21.39 9.63 28.29
N CYS A 38 21.90 9.23 29.44
CA CYS A 38 22.57 10.12 30.40
C CYS A 38 24.10 10.25 30.18
N PHE A 39 24.62 9.78 29.04
CA PHE A 39 26.05 9.87 28.71
C PHE A 39 26.60 11.30 28.66
N THR A 40 25.75 12.26 28.29
CA THR A 40 26.13 13.67 28.16
C THR A 40 26.03 14.45 29.48
N LEU A 41 25.57 13.83 30.56
CA LEU A 41 25.29 14.50 31.82
C LEU A 41 26.44 14.38 32.84
N GLY A 42 27.46 13.55 32.58
CA GLY A 42 28.60 13.39 33.48
C GLY A 42 29.46 12.17 33.16
N GLN A 43 30.55 12.00 33.91
CA GLN A 43 31.49 10.87 33.70
C GLN A 43 30.90 9.51 34.09
N ASN A 44 29.92 9.48 35.02
CA ASN A 44 29.20 8.27 35.38
C ASN A 44 27.74 8.38 34.95
N PRO A 45 27.36 7.85 33.75
CA PRO A 45 26.02 7.98 33.22
C PRO A 45 24.92 7.37 34.07
N LYS A 46 25.23 6.24 34.78
CA LYS A 46 24.27 5.60 35.66
C LYS A 46 23.95 6.49 36.87
N GLU A 47 24.96 7.02 37.53
CA GLU A 47 24.79 7.94 38.65
C GLU A 47 24.09 9.24 38.23
N ALA A 48 24.39 9.74 37.02
CA ALA A 48 23.71 10.88 36.45
C ALA A 48 22.23 10.60 36.21
N ALA A 49 21.86 9.41 35.76
CA ALA A 49 20.47 8.98 35.58
C ALA A 49 19.73 8.89 36.95
N GLU A 50 20.37 8.36 37.99
CA GLU A 50 19.82 8.29 39.35
C GLU A 50 19.56 9.69 39.90
N LYS A 51 20.54 10.58 39.84
CA LYS A 51 20.41 11.98 40.27
C LYS A 51 19.34 12.74 39.48
N LEU A 52 19.20 12.47 38.19
CA LEU A 52 18.17 13.09 37.36
C LEU A 52 16.79 12.57 37.76
N LYS A 53 16.65 11.28 37.98
CA LYS A 53 15.38 10.66 38.43
C LYS A 53 14.89 11.27 39.76
N GLU A 54 15.79 11.52 40.70
CA GLU A 54 15.44 12.14 41.98
C GLU A 54 14.94 13.59 41.86
N LYS A 55 15.43 14.30 40.83
CA LYS A 55 15.11 15.74 40.63
C LYS A 55 13.82 15.98 39.85
N ILE A 56 13.44 15.04 38.97
CA ILE A 56 12.28 15.22 38.12
C ILE A 56 10.98 15.00 38.88
N THR A 57 10.00 15.85 38.59
CA THR A 57 8.62 15.64 39.02
C THR A 57 7.83 15.16 37.82
N LEU A 58 7.31 13.93 37.93
CA LEU A 58 6.56 13.30 36.83
C LEU A 58 5.15 13.89 36.74
N PRO A 59 4.69 14.31 35.54
CA PRO A 59 3.28 14.62 35.33
C PRO A 59 2.44 13.34 35.37
N ASN A 60 1.14 13.46 35.55
CA ASN A 60 0.21 12.31 35.62
C ASN A 60 0.16 11.47 34.33
N THR A 61 0.62 12.03 33.21
CA THR A 61 0.76 11.36 31.91
C THR A 61 1.88 10.30 31.89
N ILE A 62 2.82 10.37 32.85
CA ILE A 62 3.96 9.46 32.99
C ILE A 62 3.75 8.66 34.27
N ALA A 63 3.58 7.34 34.16
CA ALA A 63 3.33 6.45 35.29
C ALA A 63 4.56 6.33 36.20
N LYS A 64 5.75 6.19 35.60
CA LYS A 64 7.02 6.03 36.31
C LYS A 64 8.21 6.36 35.43
N ALA A 65 9.36 6.61 36.08
CA ALA A 65 10.67 6.66 35.43
C ALA A 65 11.62 5.71 36.15
N GLU A 66 12.37 4.92 35.38
CA GLU A 66 13.30 3.91 35.91
C GLU A 66 14.70 4.05 35.31
N VAL A 67 15.71 3.89 36.13
CA VAL A 67 17.11 3.86 35.66
C VAL A 67 17.43 2.44 35.17
N MET A 68 17.84 2.35 33.92
CA MET A 68 18.28 1.09 33.30
C MET A 68 19.68 1.27 32.69
N GLY A 69 20.70 0.91 33.45
CA GLY A 69 22.08 1.17 33.06
C GLY A 69 22.34 2.68 32.92
N PRO A 70 22.83 3.17 31.77
CA PRO A 70 23.09 4.58 31.53
C PRO A 70 21.89 5.38 31.03
N TYR A 71 20.68 4.80 31.06
CA TYR A 71 19.46 5.42 30.56
C TYR A 71 18.45 5.69 31.68
N LEU A 72 17.72 6.78 31.54
CA LEU A 72 16.49 7.05 32.29
C LEU A 72 15.30 6.75 31.38
N ASN A 73 14.55 5.72 31.72
CA ASN A 73 13.44 5.20 30.91
C ASN A 73 12.11 5.65 31.51
N PHE A 74 11.18 6.05 30.64
CA PHE A 74 9.88 6.57 31.00
C PHE A 74 8.78 5.62 30.54
N PHE A 75 7.81 5.40 31.41
CA PHE A 75 6.62 4.61 31.17
C PHE A 75 5.41 5.53 31.15
N ILE A 76 4.72 5.59 30.05
CA ILE A 76 3.52 6.39 29.91
C ILE A 76 2.39 5.77 30.73
N ASN A 77 1.53 6.61 31.31
CA ASN A 77 0.38 6.13 32.05
C ASN A 77 -0.62 5.44 31.10
N PRO A 78 -0.84 4.13 31.20
CA PRO A 78 -1.64 3.38 30.23
C PRO A 78 -3.12 3.81 30.25
N ILE A 79 -3.62 4.29 31.37
CA ILE A 79 -5.02 4.74 31.50
C ILE A 79 -5.18 6.04 30.71
N ILE A 80 -4.29 7.01 30.92
CA ILE A 80 -4.34 8.29 30.24
C ILE A 80 -4.05 8.13 28.74
N LEU A 81 -3.12 7.23 28.37
CA LEU A 81 -2.85 6.88 26.98
C LEU A 81 -4.10 6.33 26.30
N ALA A 82 -4.75 5.32 26.92
CA ALA A 82 -5.95 4.71 26.40
C ALA A 82 -7.10 5.73 26.26
N GLU A 83 -7.34 6.52 27.29
CA GLU A 83 -8.37 7.56 27.27
C GLU A 83 -8.13 8.58 26.14
N SER A 84 -6.90 9.07 26.01
CA SER A 84 -6.52 10.02 24.97
C SER A 84 -6.74 9.46 23.57
N ILE A 85 -6.26 8.22 23.31
CA ILE A 85 -6.36 7.57 21.99
C ILE A 85 -7.81 7.22 21.66
N LEU A 86 -8.54 6.61 22.60
CA LEU A 86 -9.93 6.21 22.34
C LEU A 86 -10.84 7.42 22.13
N THR A 87 -10.64 8.49 22.88
CA THR A 87 -11.36 9.75 22.69
C THR A 87 -11.06 10.35 21.32
N GLU A 88 -9.81 10.31 20.88
CA GLU A 88 -9.43 10.81 19.56
C GLU A 88 -10.03 9.95 18.42
N ILE A 89 -10.00 8.63 18.55
CA ILE A 89 -10.65 7.70 17.60
C ILE A 89 -12.14 7.99 17.53
N TYR A 90 -12.81 8.09 18.68
CA TYR A 90 -14.24 8.38 18.75
C TYR A 90 -14.59 9.71 18.08
N ARG A 91 -13.80 10.75 18.31
CA ARG A 91 -14.01 12.09 17.71
C ARG A 91 -13.75 12.11 16.21
N LYS A 92 -12.66 11.50 15.76
CA LYS A 92 -12.22 11.54 14.36
C LYS A 92 -12.91 10.50 13.48
N GLN A 93 -13.44 9.43 14.06
CA GLN A 93 -14.12 8.36 13.34
C GLN A 93 -13.30 7.89 12.12
N LYS A 94 -13.91 7.91 10.93
CA LYS A 94 -13.27 7.49 9.67
C LYS A 94 -12.06 8.33 9.25
N THR A 95 -11.83 9.47 9.89
CA THR A 95 -10.69 10.35 9.59
C THR A 95 -9.51 10.15 10.57
N TYR A 96 -9.65 9.22 11.53
CA TYR A 96 -8.55 8.88 12.43
C TYR A 96 -7.35 8.33 11.64
N GLY A 97 -6.15 8.79 11.96
CA GLY A 97 -4.92 8.42 11.25
C GLY A 97 -4.64 9.20 9.96
N GLN A 98 -5.60 10.00 9.46
CA GLN A 98 -5.34 10.83 8.30
C GLN A 98 -4.30 11.91 8.61
N GLN A 99 -3.40 12.12 7.68
CA GLN A 99 -2.33 13.10 7.75
C GLN A 99 -2.42 14.07 6.55
N LYS A 100 -1.73 15.20 6.64
CA LYS A 100 -1.68 16.21 5.57
C LYS A 100 -0.23 16.50 5.16
N TYR A 101 0.57 15.45 5.00
CA TYR A 101 1.97 15.59 4.56
C TYR A 101 2.07 15.82 3.06
N GLY A 102 1.21 15.15 2.30
CA GLY A 102 1.21 15.20 0.85
C GLY A 102 0.51 16.43 0.28
N LYS A 103 0.98 16.85 -0.89
CA LYS A 103 0.34 17.90 -1.69
C LYS A 103 0.39 17.51 -3.18
N GLY A 104 -0.69 17.77 -3.87
CA GLY A 104 -0.79 17.55 -5.31
C GLY A 104 -1.22 16.14 -5.71
N THR A 105 -1.31 15.92 -7.02
CA THR A 105 -1.81 14.71 -7.64
C THR A 105 -0.67 13.75 -7.95
N ILE A 106 -0.88 12.46 -7.66
CA ILE A 106 0.03 11.35 -8.00
C ILE A 106 -0.70 10.41 -8.94
N ALA A 107 -0.25 10.32 -10.19
CA ALA A 107 -0.75 9.32 -11.13
C ALA A 107 -0.18 7.94 -10.77
N MET A 108 -1.06 6.95 -10.67
CA MET A 108 -0.73 5.58 -10.29
C MET A 108 -1.30 4.62 -11.33
N ASP A 109 -0.41 3.93 -12.01
CA ASP A 109 -0.77 2.96 -13.03
C ASP A 109 -0.67 1.53 -12.47
N TYR A 110 -1.81 0.82 -12.34
CA TYR A 110 -1.88 -0.52 -11.77
C TYR A 110 -3.15 -1.26 -12.17
N SER A 111 -3.17 -2.60 -11.99
CA SER A 111 -4.30 -3.45 -12.34
C SER A 111 -4.55 -3.50 -13.86
N HIS A 112 -3.61 -4.14 -14.58
CA HIS A 112 -3.67 -4.30 -16.05
C HIS A 112 -4.10 -5.74 -16.44
N PRO A 113 -5.38 -6.10 -16.29
CA PRO A 113 -5.84 -7.40 -16.74
C PRO A 113 -5.91 -7.43 -18.26
N ASN A 114 -5.68 -8.62 -18.81
CA ASN A 114 -5.91 -8.91 -20.21
C ASN A 114 -7.31 -9.50 -20.36
N ILE A 115 -8.13 -8.90 -21.21
CA ILE A 115 -9.53 -9.33 -21.36
C ILE A 115 -9.66 -10.74 -22.02
N ALA A 116 -8.66 -11.16 -22.80
CA ALA A 116 -8.62 -12.48 -23.41
C ALA A 116 -8.11 -13.59 -22.48
N LYS A 117 -7.77 -13.28 -21.22
CA LYS A 117 -7.22 -14.25 -20.27
C LYS A 117 -7.88 -14.12 -18.89
N PRO A 118 -8.02 -15.23 -18.15
CA PRO A 118 -8.52 -15.17 -16.78
C PRO A 118 -7.63 -14.29 -15.90
N PHE A 119 -8.27 -13.58 -14.98
CA PHE A 119 -7.57 -12.82 -13.96
C PHE A 119 -6.76 -13.76 -13.07
N SER A 120 -5.44 -13.64 -13.10
CA SER A 120 -4.51 -14.54 -12.39
C SER A 120 -4.05 -13.96 -11.05
N VAL A 121 -3.37 -14.78 -10.25
CA VAL A 121 -2.72 -14.36 -8.99
C VAL A 121 -1.72 -13.22 -9.22
N GLY A 122 -1.03 -13.20 -10.39
CA GLY A 122 -0.14 -12.09 -10.76
C GLY A 122 -0.87 -10.76 -10.90
N HIS A 123 -2.03 -10.75 -11.56
CA HIS A 123 -2.89 -9.57 -11.68
C HIS A 123 -3.45 -9.14 -10.32
N LEU A 124 -3.92 -10.10 -9.50
CA LEU A 124 -4.44 -9.83 -8.17
C LEU A 124 -3.39 -9.16 -7.29
N ARG A 125 -2.14 -9.66 -7.31
CA ARG A 125 -1.03 -9.09 -6.54
C ARG A 125 -0.81 -7.61 -6.87
N SER A 126 -0.66 -7.27 -8.15
CA SER A 126 -0.45 -5.87 -8.58
C SER A 126 -1.64 -4.98 -8.24
N THR A 127 -2.87 -5.50 -8.38
CA THR A 127 -4.10 -4.79 -8.04
C THR A 127 -4.17 -4.49 -6.53
N VAL A 128 -3.88 -5.47 -5.68
CA VAL A 128 -3.92 -5.29 -4.21
C VAL A 128 -2.83 -4.32 -3.75
N ILE A 129 -1.61 -4.44 -4.27
CA ILE A 129 -0.51 -3.52 -3.94
C ILE A 129 -0.86 -2.10 -4.39
N GLY A 130 -1.31 -1.91 -5.63
CA GLY A 130 -1.69 -0.60 -6.16
C GLY A 130 -2.81 0.04 -5.37
N ASN A 131 -3.86 -0.71 -5.03
CA ASN A 131 -4.96 -0.21 -4.21
C ASN A 131 -4.53 0.13 -2.77
N CYS A 132 -3.60 -0.64 -2.20
CA CYS A 132 -3.03 -0.33 -0.88
C CYS A 132 -2.27 1.01 -0.93
N LEU A 133 -1.39 1.19 -1.92
CA LEU A 133 -0.66 2.45 -2.12
C LEU A 133 -1.60 3.63 -2.38
N TYR A 134 -2.64 3.44 -3.22
CA TYR A 134 -3.68 4.44 -3.46
C TYR A 134 -4.31 4.94 -2.15
N LYS A 135 -4.77 3.99 -1.32
CA LYS A 135 -5.40 4.32 -0.03
C LYS A 135 -4.42 4.99 0.93
N THR A 136 -3.16 4.52 0.96
CA THR A 136 -2.12 5.11 1.81
C THR A 136 -1.82 6.54 1.40
N LEU A 137 -1.59 6.80 0.12
CA LEU A 137 -1.33 8.14 -0.40
C LEU A 137 -2.49 9.09 -0.10
N LYS A 138 -3.73 8.64 -0.29
CA LYS A 138 -4.92 9.41 0.06
C LYS A 138 -4.99 9.72 1.55
N THR A 139 -4.62 8.76 2.40
CA THR A 139 -4.63 8.93 3.86
C THR A 139 -3.60 9.96 4.33
N VAL A 140 -2.45 10.06 3.65
CA VAL A 140 -1.40 11.03 3.99
C VAL A 140 -1.53 12.38 3.27
N GLY A 141 -2.61 12.60 2.51
CA GLY A 141 -3.00 13.91 2.01
C GLY A 141 -2.71 14.20 0.54
N PHE A 142 -2.23 13.21 -0.24
CA PHE A 142 -2.16 13.33 -1.70
C PHE A 142 -3.52 13.12 -2.37
N GLU A 143 -3.60 13.50 -3.63
CA GLU A 143 -4.73 13.22 -4.52
C GLU A 143 -4.31 12.13 -5.54
N PRO A 144 -4.37 10.84 -5.18
CA PRO A 144 -3.97 9.79 -6.10
C PRO A 144 -5.00 9.62 -7.22
N LEU A 145 -4.52 9.62 -8.46
CA LEU A 145 -5.29 9.31 -9.67
C LEU A 145 -4.96 7.89 -10.10
N ALA A 146 -5.91 6.98 -9.92
CA ALA A 146 -5.76 5.60 -10.36
C ALA A 146 -6.01 5.48 -11.86
N LEU A 147 -5.04 4.93 -12.55
CA LEU A 147 -5.09 4.61 -13.98
C LEU A 147 -4.92 3.10 -14.13
N ASN A 148 -5.55 2.53 -15.13
CA ASN A 148 -5.29 1.16 -15.55
C ASN A 148 -5.36 1.05 -17.08
N TYR A 149 -4.51 0.19 -17.61
CA TYR A 149 -4.49 -0.15 -19.02
C TYR A 149 -5.05 -1.56 -19.19
N LEU A 150 -6.23 -1.66 -19.75
CA LEU A 150 -6.81 -2.96 -20.07
C LEU A 150 -6.16 -3.51 -21.34
N GLY A 151 -5.84 -4.80 -21.32
CA GLY A 151 -5.28 -5.48 -22.49
C GLY A 151 -6.39 -5.87 -23.47
N ASP A 152 -7.03 -4.89 -24.08
CA ASP A 152 -8.14 -5.02 -25.02
C ASP A 152 -7.70 -4.86 -26.49
N TRP A 153 -6.39 -4.74 -26.72
CA TRP A 153 -5.80 -4.55 -28.05
C TRP A 153 -4.57 -5.43 -28.25
N GLY A 154 -4.25 -5.74 -29.51
CA GLY A 154 -3.06 -6.49 -29.87
C GLY A 154 -3.34 -7.78 -30.64
N THR A 155 -2.28 -8.49 -31.05
CA THR A 155 -2.34 -9.72 -31.85
C THR A 155 -3.20 -10.83 -31.25
N GLN A 156 -3.43 -10.80 -29.95
CA GLN A 156 -4.35 -11.72 -29.27
C GLN A 156 -5.79 -11.60 -29.76
N PHE A 157 -6.22 -10.38 -30.14
CA PHE A 157 -7.52 -10.16 -30.76
C PHE A 157 -7.57 -10.68 -32.17
N GLY A 158 -6.49 -10.55 -32.95
CA GLY A 158 -6.38 -11.24 -34.22
C GLY A 158 -6.56 -12.76 -34.10
N LYS A 159 -5.95 -13.37 -33.09
CA LYS A 159 -6.15 -14.81 -32.78
C LYS A 159 -7.59 -15.14 -32.42
N LEU A 160 -8.24 -14.31 -31.61
CA LEU A 160 -9.65 -14.49 -31.23
C LEU A 160 -10.58 -14.31 -32.43
N ILE A 161 -10.34 -13.31 -33.30
CA ILE A 161 -11.13 -13.09 -34.52
C ILE A 161 -11.02 -14.29 -35.44
N VAL A 162 -9.81 -14.83 -35.68
CA VAL A 162 -9.62 -16.02 -36.48
C VAL A 162 -10.30 -17.23 -35.83
N ALA A 163 -10.12 -17.43 -34.54
CA ALA A 163 -10.73 -18.54 -33.81
C ALA A 163 -12.25 -18.50 -33.85
N PHE A 164 -12.81 -17.32 -33.62
CA PHE A 164 -14.27 -17.13 -33.66
C PHE A 164 -14.83 -17.31 -35.07
N SER A 165 -14.16 -16.80 -36.09
CA SER A 165 -14.56 -16.97 -37.49
C SER A 165 -14.55 -18.44 -37.96
N LYS A 166 -13.61 -19.26 -37.44
CA LYS A 166 -13.48 -20.69 -37.79
C LYS A 166 -14.36 -21.59 -36.94
N TRP A 167 -14.50 -21.31 -35.66
CA TRP A 167 -15.07 -22.25 -34.67
C TRP A 167 -16.08 -21.60 -33.72
N GLY A 168 -16.33 -20.30 -33.87
CA GLY A 168 -17.17 -19.53 -32.94
C GLY A 168 -18.66 -19.66 -33.24
N ASN A 169 -19.45 -19.48 -32.19
CA ASN A 169 -20.90 -19.40 -32.21
C ASN A 169 -21.36 -18.23 -31.39
N LYS A 170 -22.20 -17.36 -31.96
CA LYS A 170 -22.71 -16.15 -31.28
C LYS A 170 -23.63 -16.49 -30.09
N GLU A 171 -24.32 -17.61 -30.09
CA GLU A 171 -25.20 -18.00 -28.98
C GLU A 171 -24.37 -18.40 -27.74
N ASP A 172 -23.34 -19.25 -27.95
CA ASP A 172 -22.47 -19.67 -26.86
C ASP A 172 -21.71 -18.49 -26.23
N LEU A 173 -21.38 -17.48 -27.04
CA LEU A 173 -20.73 -16.25 -26.54
C LEU A 173 -21.64 -15.46 -25.59
N LYS A 174 -22.96 -15.47 -25.80
CA LYS A 174 -23.91 -14.75 -24.94
C LYS A 174 -24.05 -15.40 -23.55
N GLU A 175 -23.91 -16.71 -23.44
CA GLU A 175 -24.12 -17.42 -22.18
C GLU A 175 -22.96 -17.22 -21.20
N GLU A 176 -21.72 -17.49 -21.63
CA GLU A 176 -20.51 -17.37 -20.79
C GLU A 176 -19.34 -16.75 -21.58
N PRO A 177 -19.39 -15.45 -21.89
CA PRO A 177 -18.48 -14.79 -22.85
C PRO A 177 -17.01 -15.02 -22.50
N ILE A 178 -16.60 -14.78 -21.26
CA ILE A 178 -15.19 -14.91 -20.84
C ILE A 178 -14.68 -16.34 -20.97
N LYS A 179 -15.46 -17.33 -20.52
CA LYS A 179 -15.08 -18.74 -20.61
C LYS A 179 -15.06 -19.22 -22.05
N TYR A 180 -16.01 -18.75 -22.85
CA TYR A 180 -16.09 -19.13 -24.25
C TYR A 180 -14.92 -18.57 -25.06
N LEU A 181 -14.60 -17.29 -24.91
CA LEU A 181 -13.43 -16.68 -25.55
C LEU A 181 -12.12 -17.34 -25.13
N LEU A 182 -11.99 -17.69 -23.83
CA LEU A 182 -10.83 -18.44 -23.36
C LEU A 182 -10.73 -19.81 -24.04
N LYS A 183 -11.84 -20.55 -24.19
CA LYS A 183 -11.89 -21.82 -24.89
C LYS A 183 -11.41 -21.69 -26.35
N LEU A 184 -11.90 -20.66 -27.05
CA LEU A 184 -11.48 -20.38 -28.42
C LEU A 184 -10.00 -19.99 -28.49
N TYR A 185 -9.52 -19.21 -27.54
CA TYR A 185 -8.13 -18.82 -27.45
C TYR A 185 -7.19 -20.02 -27.24
N VAL A 186 -7.55 -20.92 -26.32
CA VAL A 186 -6.80 -22.18 -26.09
C VAL A 186 -6.80 -23.02 -27.33
N LYS A 187 -7.97 -23.26 -27.93
CA LYS A 187 -8.11 -24.04 -29.19
C LYS A 187 -7.27 -23.45 -30.32
N PHE A 188 -7.23 -22.13 -30.45
CA PHE A 188 -6.38 -21.47 -31.44
C PHE A 188 -4.91 -21.88 -31.27
N HIS A 189 -4.41 -21.86 -30.03
CA HIS A 189 -3.02 -22.23 -29.76
C HIS A 189 -2.73 -23.71 -30.08
N GLU A 190 -3.62 -24.62 -29.70
CA GLU A 190 -3.49 -26.04 -29.99
C GLU A 190 -3.49 -26.32 -31.51
N GLU A 191 -4.32 -25.62 -32.27
CA GLU A 191 -4.36 -25.76 -33.71
C GLU A 191 -3.19 -25.06 -34.42
N ALA A 192 -2.72 -23.92 -33.87
CA ALA A 192 -1.56 -23.22 -34.41
C ALA A 192 -0.22 -23.97 -34.22
N GLU A 193 -0.14 -24.88 -33.26
CA GLU A 193 1.01 -25.81 -33.15
C GLU A 193 1.06 -26.83 -34.30
N LYS A 194 -0.11 -27.14 -34.90
CA LYS A 194 -0.24 -28.07 -36.02
C LYS A 194 -0.17 -27.35 -37.37
N GLU A 195 -0.66 -26.12 -37.42
CA GLU A 195 -0.76 -25.32 -38.62
C GLU A 195 -0.24 -23.89 -38.37
N ASP A 196 1.04 -23.63 -38.65
CA ASP A 196 1.70 -22.34 -38.40
C ASP A 196 1.07 -21.18 -39.18
N SER A 197 0.38 -21.46 -40.30
CA SER A 197 -0.35 -20.45 -41.07
C SER A 197 -1.38 -19.68 -40.26
N LEU A 198 -1.91 -20.27 -39.18
CA LEU A 198 -2.87 -19.62 -38.29
C LEU A 198 -2.28 -18.40 -37.57
N ASN A 199 -1.00 -18.46 -37.22
CA ASN A 199 -0.32 -17.31 -36.61
C ASN A 199 -0.20 -16.13 -37.58
N GLN A 200 0.00 -16.38 -38.86
CA GLN A 200 0.01 -15.35 -39.88
C GLN A 200 -1.40 -14.79 -40.11
N GLN A 201 -2.41 -15.66 -40.22
CA GLN A 201 -3.81 -15.22 -40.30
C GLN A 201 -4.20 -14.29 -39.14
N ALA A 202 -3.76 -14.61 -37.91
CA ALA A 202 -4.03 -13.77 -36.74
C ALA A 202 -3.36 -12.38 -36.84
N ARG A 203 -2.15 -12.31 -37.36
CA ARG A 203 -1.48 -11.00 -37.63
C ARG A 203 -2.22 -10.20 -38.68
N ASP A 204 -2.65 -10.86 -39.75
CA ASP A 204 -3.39 -10.23 -40.86
C ASP A 204 -4.76 -9.72 -40.39
N GLU A 205 -5.48 -10.48 -39.55
CA GLU A 205 -6.74 -10.05 -38.95
C GLU A 205 -6.55 -8.88 -37.97
N PHE A 206 -5.49 -8.92 -37.17
CA PHE A 206 -5.17 -7.79 -36.32
C PHE A 206 -4.82 -6.54 -37.14
N LYS A 207 -4.07 -6.70 -38.22
CA LYS A 207 -3.78 -5.59 -39.15
C LYS A 207 -5.05 -5.03 -39.78
N LYS A 208 -5.99 -5.86 -40.20
CA LYS A 208 -7.30 -5.41 -40.70
C LYS A 208 -8.06 -4.65 -39.64
N LEU A 209 -8.02 -5.08 -38.36
CA LEU A 209 -8.63 -4.36 -37.25
C LEU A 209 -8.01 -2.95 -37.07
N GLU A 210 -6.66 -2.86 -37.11
CA GLU A 210 -5.94 -1.58 -37.05
C GLU A 210 -6.30 -0.66 -38.22
N ASP A 211 -6.47 -1.21 -39.41
CA ASP A 211 -6.86 -0.47 -40.63
C ASP A 211 -8.36 -0.13 -40.67
N GLY A 212 -9.11 -0.48 -39.59
CA GLY A 212 -10.52 -0.11 -39.46
C GLY A 212 -11.49 -0.97 -40.25
N ASN A 213 -11.12 -2.22 -40.60
CA ASN A 213 -12.03 -3.16 -41.28
C ASN A 213 -13.32 -3.35 -40.48
N PRO A 214 -14.51 -3.11 -41.10
CA PRO A 214 -15.79 -3.15 -40.37
C PRO A 214 -16.11 -4.51 -39.74
N GLN A 215 -15.74 -5.63 -40.41
CA GLN A 215 -16.04 -6.97 -39.92
C GLN A 215 -15.16 -7.34 -38.71
N SER A 216 -13.84 -7.03 -38.80
CA SER A 216 -12.93 -7.28 -37.69
C SER A 216 -13.27 -6.39 -36.48
N LYS A 217 -13.72 -5.16 -36.73
CA LYS A 217 -14.18 -4.25 -35.69
C LYS A 217 -15.48 -4.71 -35.03
N GLU A 218 -16.48 -5.17 -35.81
CA GLU A 218 -17.71 -5.74 -35.26
C GLU A 218 -17.42 -6.89 -34.28
N LEU A 219 -16.51 -7.80 -34.64
CA LEU A 219 -16.12 -8.89 -33.75
C LEU A 219 -15.39 -8.42 -32.52
N TRP A 220 -14.51 -7.44 -32.66
CA TRP A 220 -13.81 -6.83 -31.53
C TRP A 220 -14.77 -6.13 -30.55
N ASP A 221 -15.76 -5.41 -31.07
CA ASP A 221 -16.81 -4.73 -30.28
C ASP A 221 -17.70 -5.72 -29.52
N ILE A 222 -17.82 -6.96 -30.02
CA ILE A 222 -18.62 -8.04 -29.38
C ILE A 222 -17.84 -8.71 -28.25
N PHE A 223 -16.51 -8.84 -28.38
CA PHE A 223 -15.63 -9.50 -27.41
C PHE A 223 -15.39 -8.66 -26.17
#